data_3fcf94bf7c5a91902f54839c61a6653b
#
_entry.id   3fcf94bf7c5a91902f54839c61a6653b
#
_cell.length_a   1.000
_cell.length_b   1.000
_cell.length_c   1.000
_cell.angle_alpha   90.00
_cell.angle_beta   90.00
_cell.angle_gamma   90.00
#
_symmetry.space_group_name_H-M   'P 1'
#
loop_
_entity.id
_entity.type
_entity.pdbx_description
1 polymer ?
#
loop_
_entity_poly.entity_id
_entity_poly.type
_entity_poly.pdbx_seq_one_letter_code
_entity_poly.pdbx_strand_id
1 'polypeptide(L)'
;MHRLLNKMKSWWYETDGVAAVEAALIMPVMVLMLLGAFDVGRGILMNQKVINSSQIGADLIARNMFVDMDIVDETIEASRLSLEPYDTSTFGIDIVSIEFDEDQNPEVLWRETRNMSANNASVNSTAGMFPEGEGVIIVTVQYRYEPTFGDVITGDINMQEVAFARGRRSPTVPMN
;
A
#
# COMPACT_ATOMS: atom_id res chain seq x y z
N MET A 1 49.34 49.94 18.18
CA MET A 1 49.77 48.77 17.42
C MET A 1 49.47 47.41 18.13
N HIS A 2 49.71 47.29 19.43
CA HIS A 2 49.43 46.05 20.21
C HIS A 2 47.96 45.61 20.27
N ARG A 3 47.00 46.55 20.29
CA ARG A 3 45.53 46.20 20.31
C ARG A 3 45.02 45.56 19.04
N LEU A 4 45.58 45.87 17.88
CA LEU A 4 45.22 45.30 16.60
C LEU A 4 45.76 43.87 16.44
N LEU A 5 47.00 43.64 16.92
CA LEU A 5 47.63 42.31 16.90
C LEU A 5 46.94 41.31 17.84
N ASN A 6 46.45 41.78 18.99
CA ASN A 6 45.68 40.95 19.91
C ASN A 6 44.26 40.62 19.35
N LYS A 7 43.63 41.54 18.64
CA LYS A 7 42.36 41.30 17.97
C LYS A 7 42.47 40.31 16.79
N MET A 8 43.61 40.40 16.05
CA MET A 8 43.91 39.43 14.99
C MET A 8 44.22 38.03 15.55
N LYS A 9 44.91 37.94 16.69
CA LYS A 9 45.17 36.67 17.36
C LYS A 9 43.90 36.03 17.92
N SER A 10 42.96 36.80 18.51
CA SER A 10 41.69 36.24 18.99
C SER A 10 40.83 35.71 17.84
N TRP A 11 40.86 36.31 16.66
CA TRP A 11 40.11 35.86 15.48
C TRP A 11 40.62 34.55 14.92
N TRP A 12 41.92 34.21 15.08
CA TRP A 12 42.49 32.89 14.70
C TRP A 12 42.24 31.80 15.73
N TYR A 13 41.80 32.13 16.93
CA TYR A 13 41.46 31.20 18.00
C TYR A 13 39.96 31.12 18.26
N GLU A 14 39.12 31.81 17.46
CA GLU A 14 37.67 31.69 17.58
C GLU A 14 37.22 30.30 17.04
N THR A 15 36.95 29.38 17.95
CA THR A 15 36.40 28.04 17.68
C THR A 15 34.97 28.09 17.17
N ASP A 16 34.26 29.21 17.30
CA ASP A 16 32.88 29.41 16.84
C ASP A 16 32.75 29.24 15.31
N GLY A 17 33.78 29.64 14.53
CA GLY A 17 33.83 29.44 13.08
C GLY A 17 33.96 27.95 12.68
N VAL A 18 34.67 27.15 13.47
CA VAL A 18 34.84 25.72 13.21
C VAL A 18 33.51 24.99 13.44
N ALA A 19 32.82 25.29 14.53
CA ALA A 19 31.50 24.72 14.83
C ALA A 19 30.46 25.06 13.75
N ALA A 20 30.51 26.29 13.20
CA ALA A 20 29.62 26.68 12.10
C ALA A 20 29.89 25.89 10.80
N VAL A 21 31.18 25.63 10.49
CA VAL A 21 31.57 24.82 9.32
C VAL A 21 31.16 23.35 9.51
N GLU A 22 31.36 22.77 10.71
CA GLU A 22 30.93 21.42 11.04
C GLU A 22 29.41 21.29 10.93
N ALA A 23 28.64 22.23 11.48
CA ALA A 23 27.19 22.28 11.36
C ALA A 23 26.75 22.41 9.89
N ALA A 24 27.39 23.23 9.08
CA ALA A 24 27.09 23.40 7.67
C ALA A 24 27.33 22.13 6.84
N LEU A 25 28.29 21.30 7.23
CA LEU A 25 28.56 20.00 6.57
C LEU A 25 27.55 18.90 6.98
N ILE A 26 27.12 18.90 8.25
CA ILE A 26 26.20 17.90 8.77
C ILE A 26 24.74 18.21 8.40
N MET A 27 24.38 19.52 8.35
CA MET A 27 23.00 19.95 8.11
C MET A 27 22.37 19.36 6.84
N PRO A 28 22.99 19.34 5.66
CA PRO A 28 22.41 18.74 4.46
C PRO A 28 22.07 17.25 4.64
N VAL A 29 22.94 16.51 5.32
CA VAL A 29 22.74 15.08 5.60
C VAL A 29 21.55 14.89 6.55
N MET A 30 21.47 15.70 7.61
CA MET A 30 20.33 15.66 8.54
C MET A 30 19.00 16.01 7.86
N VAL A 31 19.00 17.00 6.96
CA VAL A 31 17.81 17.35 6.19
C VAL A 31 17.38 16.20 5.29
N LEU A 32 18.31 15.57 4.57
CA LEU A 32 17.99 14.40 3.72
C LEU A 32 17.43 13.23 4.54
N MET A 33 18.02 12.96 5.71
CA MET A 33 17.51 11.92 6.61
C MET A 33 16.10 12.25 7.12
N LEU A 34 15.82 13.50 7.44
CA LEU A 34 14.49 13.95 7.89
C LEU A 34 13.44 13.79 6.78
N LEU A 35 13.77 14.21 5.55
CA LEU A 35 12.88 14.05 4.40
C LEU A 35 12.62 12.58 4.08
N GLY A 36 13.66 11.73 4.12
CA GLY A 36 13.51 10.30 3.93
C GLY A 36 12.65 9.63 5.01
N ALA A 37 12.85 9.99 6.27
CA ALA A 37 12.02 9.50 7.37
C ALA A 37 10.55 9.92 7.22
N PHE A 38 10.28 11.13 6.72
CA PHE A 38 8.94 11.61 6.43
C PHE A 38 8.27 10.79 5.32
N ASP A 39 8.95 10.56 4.20
CA ASP A 39 8.40 9.78 3.08
C ASP A 39 8.15 8.31 3.46
N VAL A 40 9.07 7.68 4.19
CA VAL A 40 8.89 6.32 4.71
C VAL A 40 7.69 6.25 5.65
N GLY A 41 7.53 7.21 6.55
CA GLY A 41 6.39 7.28 7.46
C GLY A 41 5.05 7.38 6.72
N ARG A 42 4.97 8.22 5.68
CA ARG A 42 3.79 8.33 4.82
C ARG A 42 3.55 7.04 4.02
N GLY A 43 4.60 6.41 3.51
CA GLY A 43 4.52 5.13 2.81
C GLY A 43 3.93 4.03 3.69
N ILE A 44 4.33 3.93 4.96
CA ILE A 44 3.76 2.97 5.91
C ILE A 44 2.26 3.24 6.14
N LEU A 45 1.87 4.50 6.31
CA LEU A 45 0.45 4.86 6.46
C LEU A 45 -0.36 4.51 5.20
N MET A 46 0.23 4.72 4.02
CA MET A 46 -0.42 4.36 2.77
C MET A 46 -0.57 2.84 2.63
N ASN A 47 0.46 2.07 2.97
CA ASN A 47 0.37 0.60 2.95
C ASN A 47 -0.76 0.08 3.85
N GLN A 48 -0.94 0.65 5.05
CA GLN A 48 -2.06 0.31 5.93
C GLN A 48 -3.42 0.60 5.27
N LYS A 49 -3.54 1.67 4.50
CA LYS A 49 -4.77 1.97 3.74
C LYS A 49 -5.01 0.97 2.62
N VAL A 50 -3.98 0.53 1.90
CA VAL A 50 -4.09 -0.51 0.87
C VAL A 50 -4.55 -1.84 1.47
N ILE A 51 -3.99 -2.24 2.63
CA ILE A 51 -4.44 -3.41 3.39
C ILE A 51 -5.93 -3.27 3.76
N ASN A 52 -6.31 -2.14 4.35
CA ASN A 52 -7.72 -1.91 4.73
C ASN A 52 -8.65 -1.93 3.51
N SER A 53 -8.23 -1.37 2.38
CA SER A 53 -8.99 -1.35 1.13
C SER A 53 -9.29 -2.77 0.64
N SER A 54 -8.30 -3.66 0.60
CA SER A 54 -8.51 -5.06 0.21
C SER A 54 -9.44 -5.80 1.19
N GLN A 55 -9.30 -5.55 2.48
CA GLN A 55 -10.16 -6.15 3.52
C GLN A 55 -11.61 -5.67 3.42
N ILE A 56 -11.83 -4.36 3.17
CA ILE A 56 -13.17 -3.79 2.96
C ILE A 56 -13.83 -4.46 1.75
N GLY A 57 -13.12 -4.56 0.63
CA GLY A 57 -13.64 -5.23 -0.56
C GLY A 57 -14.03 -6.68 -0.30
N ALA A 58 -13.15 -7.46 0.34
CA ALA A 58 -13.41 -8.84 0.67
C ALA A 58 -14.60 -9.00 1.65
N ASP A 59 -14.69 -8.13 2.67
CA ASP A 59 -15.76 -8.20 3.66
C ASP A 59 -17.13 -7.81 3.08
N LEU A 60 -17.19 -6.84 2.18
CA LEU A 60 -18.43 -6.42 1.54
C LEU A 60 -19.00 -7.52 0.64
N ILE A 61 -18.18 -8.16 -0.18
CA ILE A 61 -18.61 -9.29 -1.01
C ILE A 61 -19.03 -10.47 -0.13
N ALA A 62 -18.26 -10.80 0.91
CA ALA A 62 -18.50 -11.96 1.78
C ALA A 62 -19.82 -11.92 2.57
N ARG A 63 -20.43 -10.75 2.70
CA ARG A 63 -21.74 -10.59 3.39
C ARG A 63 -22.93 -11.03 2.55
N ASN A 64 -22.75 -11.14 1.24
CA ASN A 64 -23.81 -11.45 0.31
C ASN A 64 -23.91 -12.97 0.08
N MET A 65 -25.10 -13.46 -0.26
CA MET A 65 -25.31 -14.86 -0.69
C MET A 65 -25.00 -15.01 -2.19
N PHE A 66 -25.21 -13.97 -2.95
CA PHE A 66 -24.89 -13.80 -4.36
C PHE A 66 -24.60 -12.31 -4.59
N VAL A 67 -23.90 -11.99 -5.64
CA VAL A 67 -23.63 -10.61 -6.06
C VAL A 67 -24.11 -10.37 -7.48
N ASP A 68 -24.39 -9.14 -7.80
CA ASP A 68 -24.56 -8.60 -9.15
C ASP A 68 -23.49 -7.54 -9.42
N MET A 69 -23.49 -7.00 -10.63
CA MET A 69 -22.49 -5.97 -11.00
C MET A 69 -22.64 -4.70 -10.18
N ASP A 70 -23.86 -4.34 -9.75
CA ASP A 70 -24.08 -3.14 -8.94
C ASP A 70 -23.40 -3.27 -7.58
N ILE A 71 -23.53 -4.42 -6.91
CA ILE A 71 -22.87 -4.73 -5.63
C ILE A 71 -21.34 -4.73 -5.81
N VAL A 72 -20.85 -5.28 -6.91
CA VAL A 72 -19.41 -5.30 -7.22
C VAL A 72 -18.88 -3.89 -7.43
N ASP A 73 -19.58 -3.06 -8.21
CA ASP A 73 -19.18 -1.67 -8.46
C ASP A 73 -19.23 -0.81 -7.19
N GLU A 74 -20.24 -0.97 -6.34
CA GLU A 74 -20.30 -0.32 -5.01
C GLU A 74 -19.14 -0.75 -4.12
N THR A 75 -18.78 -2.04 -4.16
CA THR A 75 -17.65 -2.59 -3.40
C THR A 75 -16.32 -2.02 -3.87
N ILE A 76 -16.12 -1.91 -5.19
CA ILE A 76 -14.93 -1.29 -5.80
C ILE A 76 -14.82 0.17 -5.36
N GLU A 77 -15.92 0.90 -5.42
CA GLU A 77 -15.96 2.31 -5.01
C GLU A 77 -15.69 2.49 -3.51
N ALA A 78 -16.27 1.65 -2.65
CA ALA A 78 -15.99 1.69 -1.21
C ALA A 78 -14.51 1.37 -0.91
N SER A 79 -13.92 0.40 -1.61
CA SER A 79 -12.50 0.07 -1.50
C SER A 79 -11.61 1.24 -1.94
N ARG A 80 -11.95 1.90 -3.05
CA ARG A 80 -11.27 3.09 -3.56
C ARG A 80 -11.33 4.26 -2.58
N LEU A 81 -12.53 4.56 -2.05
CA LEU A 81 -12.75 5.65 -1.10
C LEU A 81 -11.99 5.46 0.22
N SER A 82 -11.69 4.22 0.61
CA SER A 82 -10.92 3.94 1.83
C SER A 82 -9.48 4.47 1.77
N LEU A 83 -8.96 4.76 0.57
CA LEU A 83 -7.63 5.36 0.37
C LEU A 83 -7.64 6.89 0.60
N GLU A 84 -8.79 7.54 0.59
CA GLU A 84 -8.84 8.99 0.83
C GLU A 84 -8.18 9.38 2.16
N PRO A 85 -7.52 10.55 2.23
CA PRO A 85 -7.50 11.66 1.26
C PRO A 85 -6.37 11.58 0.20
N TYR A 86 -5.80 10.41 -0.03
CA TYR A 86 -4.73 10.24 -1.03
C TYR A 86 -5.31 10.17 -2.46
N ASP A 87 -4.47 10.49 -3.45
CA ASP A 87 -4.84 10.34 -4.86
C ASP A 87 -5.14 8.87 -5.16
N THR A 88 -6.27 8.61 -5.79
CA THR A 88 -6.73 7.26 -6.13
C THR A 88 -6.56 6.93 -7.62
N SER A 89 -5.84 7.75 -8.39
CA SER A 89 -5.64 7.56 -9.84
C SER A 89 -4.90 6.27 -10.19
N THR A 90 -4.03 5.80 -9.29
CA THR A 90 -3.24 4.58 -9.47
C THR A 90 -3.87 3.36 -8.78
N PHE A 91 -5.08 3.52 -8.20
CA PHE A 91 -5.80 2.42 -7.59
C PHE A 91 -6.21 1.38 -8.62
N GLY A 92 -5.85 0.13 -8.38
CA GLY A 92 -6.31 -1.04 -9.12
C GLY A 92 -6.86 -2.09 -8.17
N ILE A 93 -7.87 -2.83 -8.60
CA ILE A 93 -8.50 -3.89 -7.80
C ILE A 93 -8.84 -5.09 -8.67
N ASP A 94 -8.68 -6.27 -8.12
CA ASP A 94 -9.05 -7.56 -8.69
C ASP A 94 -9.85 -8.34 -7.65
N ILE A 95 -11.12 -8.58 -7.92
CA ILE A 95 -12.05 -9.32 -7.06
C ILE A 95 -12.35 -10.64 -7.76
N VAL A 96 -12.13 -11.74 -7.08
CA VAL A 96 -12.44 -13.08 -7.60
C VAL A 96 -13.12 -13.91 -6.53
N SER A 97 -14.21 -14.58 -6.93
CA SER A 97 -14.85 -15.63 -6.14
C SER A 97 -14.48 -16.98 -6.72
N ILE A 98 -14.02 -17.87 -5.88
CA ILE A 98 -13.61 -19.23 -6.25
C ILE A 98 -14.41 -20.26 -5.46
N GLU A 99 -14.52 -21.46 -6.02
CA GLU A 99 -14.99 -22.68 -5.39
C GLU A 99 -13.92 -23.76 -5.52
N PHE A 100 -13.88 -24.73 -4.60
CA PHE A 100 -12.92 -25.83 -4.63
C PHE A 100 -13.57 -27.08 -5.22
N ASP A 101 -12.86 -27.71 -6.16
CA ASP A 101 -13.25 -28.98 -6.77
C ASP A 101 -12.95 -30.21 -5.85
N GLU A 102 -13.25 -31.44 -6.34
CA GLU A 102 -12.98 -32.69 -5.63
C GLU A 102 -11.48 -32.88 -5.28
N ASP A 103 -10.59 -32.34 -6.11
CA ASP A 103 -9.14 -32.39 -5.92
C ASP A 103 -8.59 -31.18 -5.10
N GLN A 104 -9.50 -30.36 -4.54
CA GLN A 104 -9.19 -29.14 -3.78
C GLN A 104 -8.46 -28.07 -4.60
N ASN A 105 -8.66 -28.06 -5.92
CA ASN A 105 -8.17 -26.97 -6.77
C ASN A 105 -9.19 -25.83 -6.82
N PRO A 106 -8.72 -24.58 -6.89
CA PRO A 106 -9.60 -23.43 -7.00
C PRO A 106 -10.16 -23.28 -8.42
N GLU A 107 -11.48 -23.30 -8.57
CA GLU A 107 -12.20 -22.95 -9.78
C GLU A 107 -12.81 -21.54 -9.66
N VAL A 108 -12.59 -20.69 -10.67
CA VAL A 108 -13.10 -19.32 -10.65
C VAL A 108 -14.59 -19.33 -11.02
N LEU A 109 -15.44 -18.92 -10.09
CA LEU A 109 -16.86 -18.70 -10.31
C LEU A 109 -17.12 -17.42 -11.11
N TRP A 110 -16.49 -16.34 -10.69
CA TRP A 110 -16.51 -15.05 -11.38
C TRP A 110 -15.32 -14.19 -10.97
N ARG A 111 -15.02 -13.19 -11.78
CA ARG A 111 -13.93 -12.25 -11.55
C ARG A 111 -14.25 -10.90 -12.15
N GLU A 112 -13.91 -9.84 -11.43
CA GLU A 112 -13.96 -8.47 -11.91
C GLU A 112 -12.64 -7.76 -11.58
N THR A 113 -12.05 -7.11 -12.59
CA THR A 113 -10.75 -6.46 -12.48
C THR A 113 -10.81 -5.04 -13.03
N ARG A 114 -10.28 -4.05 -12.28
CA ARG A 114 -10.19 -2.64 -12.68
C ARG A 114 -8.76 -2.12 -12.49
N ASN A 115 -8.24 -1.46 -13.51
CA ASN A 115 -6.92 -0.77 -13.52
C ASN A 115 -5.71 -1.62 -13.09
N MET A 116 -5.79 -2.94 -13.17
CA MET A 116 -4.69 -3.86 -12.91
C MET A 116 -4.85 -5.15 -13.72
N SER A 117 -3.81 -5.97 -13.73
CA SER A 117 -3.91 -7.32 -14.29
C SER A 117 -4.46 -8.30 -13.25
N ALA A 118 -5.15 -9.32 -13.72
CA ALA A 118 -5.66 -10.40 -12.89
C ALA A 118 -4.54 -11.08 -12.08
N ASN A 119 -4.70 -11.18 -10.76
CA ASN A 119 -3.73 -11.81 -9.87
C ASN A 119 -3.99 -13.33 -9.75
N ASN A 120 -3.55 -14.09 -10.74
CA ASN A 120 -3.70 -15.55 -10.70
C ASN A 120 -2.85 -16.21 -9.61
N ALA A 121 -1.77 -15.57 -9.17
CA ALA A 121 -0.92 -16.11 -8.11
C ALA A 121 -1.69 -16.23 -6.78
N SER A 122 -2.55 -15.25 -6.46
CA SER A 122 -3.39 -15.29 -5.27
C SER A 122 -4.42 -16.44 -5.32
N VAL A 123 -5.02 -16.67 -6.49
CA VAL A 123 -5.93 -17.81 -6.70
C VAL A 123 -5.19 -19.14 -6.52
N ASN A 124 -4.07 -19.31 -7.20
CA ASN A 124 -3.29 -20.56 -7.15
C ASN A 124 -2.76 -20.84 -5.73
N SER A 125 -2.52 -19.82 -4.93
CA SER A 125 -2.04 -20.00 -3.55
C SER A 125 -3.07 -20.63 -2.61
N THR A 126 -4.35 -20.71 -3.02
CA THR A 126 -5.43 -21.30 -2.22
C THR A 126 -5.59 -22.82 -2.47
N ALA A 127 -4.88 -23.40 -3.44
CA ALA A 127 -4.98 -24.82 -3.73
C ALA A 127 -4.72 -25.69 -2.48
N GLY A 128 -5.59 -26.65 -2.22
CA GLY A 128 -5.52 -27.53 -1.05
C GLY A 128 -5.97 -26.92 0.27
N MET A 129 -6.54 -25.69 0.27
CA MET A 129 -6.93 -25.03 1.53
C MET A 129 -8.28 -25.50 2.07
N PHE A 130 -9.22 -25.82 1.20
CA PHE A 130 -10.59 -26.15 1.59
C PHE A 130 -11.12 -27.36 0.82
N PRO A 131 -12.10 -28.09 1.38
CA PRO A 131 -12.75 -29.19 0.69
C PRO A 131 -13.66 -28.72 -0.44
N GLU A 132 -14.09 -29.65 -1.28
CA GLU A 132 -15.08 -29.48 -2.35
C GLU A 132 -16.34 -28.73 -1.88
N GLY A 133 -16.83 -27.82 -2.73
CA GLY A 133 -18.04 -27.02 -2.48
C GLY A 133 -17.86 -25.85 -1.53
N GLU A 134 -16.68 -25.67 -0.93
CA GLU A 134 -16.33 -24.47 -0.16
C GLU A 134 -15.76 -23.41 -1.10
N GLY A 135 -15.95 -22.15 -0.75
CA GLY A 135 -15.46 -21.03 -1.56
C GLY A 135 -14.72 -19.98 -0.78
N VAL A 136 -13.93 -19.22 -1.51
CA VAL A 136 -13.17 -18.07 -0.99
C VAL A 136 -13.32 -16.88 -1.93
N ILE A 137 -13.49 -15.72 -1.35
CA ILE A 137 -13.40 -14.43 -2.03
C ILE A 137 -11.98 -13.92 -1.85
N ILE A 138 -11.34 -13.57 -2.94
CA ILE A 138 -9.99 -13.02 -2.96
C ILE A 138 -10.07 -11.62 -3.55
N VAL A 139 -9.58 -10.64 -2.81
CA VAL A 139 -9.52 -9.26 -3.26
C VAL A 139 -8.07 -8.81 -3.24
N THR A 140 -7.54 -8.50 -4.40
CA THR A 140 -6.22 -7.90 -4.56
C THR A 140 -6.38 -6.41 -4.85
N VAL A 141 -5.73 -5.58 -4.05
CA VAL A 141 -5.64 -4.13 -4.31
C VAL A 141 -4.20 -3.79 -4.66
N GLN A 142 -4.03 -3.04 -5.74
CA GLN A 142 -2.75 -2.49 -6.17
C GLN A 142 -2.79 -0.97 -6.10
N TYR A 143 -1.70 -0.38 -5.63
CA TYR A 143 -1.54 1.07 -5.55
C TYR A 143 -0.09 1.44 -5.79
N ARG A 144 0.15 2.48 -6.61
CA ARG A 144 1.48 3.06 -6.78
C ARG A 144 1.59 4.31 -5.91
N TYR A 145 2.40 4.21 -4.88
CA TYR A 145 2.72 5.32 -4.00
C TYR A 145 3.87 6.14 -4.56
N GLU A 146 3.65 7.44 -4.71
CA GLU A 146 4.64 8.43 -5.14
C GLU A 146 5.08 9.25 -3.90
N PRO A 147 6.29 9.01 -3.36
CA PRO A 147 6.80 9.77 -2.22
C PRO A 147 6.99 11.24 -2.58
N THR A 148 6.79 12.13 -1.61
CA THR A 148 6.90 13.60 -1.84
C THR A 148 8.31 14.03 -2.22
N PHE A 149 9.33 13.35 -1.68
CA PHE A 149 10.75 13.59 -1.94
C PHE A 149 11.41 12.40 -2.64
N GLY A 150 10.61 11.50 -3.21
CA GLY A 150 11.02 10.21 -3.77
C GLY A 150 12.04 10.30 -4.88
N ASP A 151 11.98 11.32 -5.73
CA ASP A 151 12.94 11.54 -6.81
C ASP A 151 14.40 11.62 -6.34
N VAL A 152 14.58 11.99 -5.06
CA VAL A 152 15.91 12.15 -4.45
C VAL A 152 16.34 10.86 -3.71
N ILE A 153 15.40 10.07 -3.18
CA ILE A 153 15.70 9.03 -2.18
C ILE A 153 15.28 7.62 -2.61
N THR A 154 14.04 7.41 -3.04
CA THR A 154 13.46 6.06 -3.19
C THR A 154 12.77 5.77 -4.54
N GLY A 155 12.27 6.76 -5.25
CA GLY A 155 11.38 6.56 -6.41
C GLY A 155 9.99 6.04 -6.00
N ASP A 156 9.18 5.68 -7.00
CA ASP A 156 7.83 5.15 -6.80
C ASP A 156 7.85 3.77 -6.14
N ILE A 157 6.88 3.53 -5.26
CA ILE A 157 6.73 2.25 -4.55
C ILE A 157 5.41 1.60 -4.98
N ASN A 158 5.49 0.43 -5.63
CA ASN A 158 4.32 -0.37 -5.94
C ASN A 158 3.91 -1.19 -4.70
N MET A 159 2.69 -0.95 -4.23
CA MET A 159 2.08 -1.67 -3.12
C MET A 159 1.00 -2.59 -3.68
N GLN A 160 0.97 -3.83 -3.22
CA GLN A 160 -0.05 -4.79 -3.58
C GLN A 160 -0.39 -5.63 -2.36
N GLU A 161 -1.69 -5.68 -2.02
CA GLU A 161 -2.18 -6.40 -0.87
C GLU A 161 -3.33 -7.32 -1.27
N VAL A 162 -3.40 -8.48 -0.64
CA VAL A 162 -4.41 -9.49 -0.92
C VAL A 162 -5.17 -9.82 0.36
N ALA A 163 -6.49 -9.73 0.29
CA ALA A 163 -7.38 -10.15 1.37
C ALA A 163 -8.17 -11.41 0.93
N PHE A 164 -8.31 -12.34 1.86
CA PHE A 164 -9.11 -13.55 1.70
C PHE A 164 -10.29 -13.50 2.67
N ALA A 165 -11.49 -13.78 2.16
CA ALA A 165 -12.68 -13.88 2.99
C ALA A 165 -13.52 -15.11 2.59
N ARG A 166 -14.16 -15.75 3.58
CA ARG A 166 -15.15 -16.79 3.31
C ARG A 166 -16.54 -16.16 3.30
N GLY A 167 -17.42 -16.68 2.44
CA GLY A 167 -18.82 -16.30 2.44
C GLY A 167 -19.43 -16.49 3.83
N ARG A 168 -20.15 -15.48 4.32
CA ARG A 168 -20.76 -15.51 5.67
C ARG A 168 -22.14 -16.12 5.68
N ARG A 169 -22.81 -16.15 4.53
CA ARG A 169 -24.19 -16.61 4.38
C ARG A 169 -24.33 -17.84 3.46
N SER A 170 -23.30 -18.09 2.66
CA SER A 170 -23.23 -19.21 1.72
C SER A 170 -21.80 -19.72 1.69
N PRO A 171 -21.55 -21.02 1.45
CA PRO A 171 -20.22 -21.57 1.23
C PRO A 171 -19.48 -20.88 0.08
N THR A 172 -20.22 -20.55 -0.99
CA THR A 172 -19.74 -19.82 -2.17
C THR A 172 -20.55 -18.54 -2.39
N VAL A 173 -20.01 -17.57 -3.11
CA VAL A 173 -20.72 -16.33 -3.49
C VAL A 173 -20.73 -16.24 -5.01
N PRO A 174 -21.74 -16.80 -5.68
CA PRO A 174 -21.89 -16.73 -7.13
C PRO A 174 -22.36 -15.35 -7.59
N MET A 175 -22.22 -15.07 -8.88
CA MET A 175 -22.77 -13.90 -9.56
C MET A 175 -24.09 -14.26 -10.23
N ASN A 176 -25.10 -13.40 -10.09
CA ASN A 176 -26.41 -13.49 -10.76
C ASN A 176 -26.41 -12.71 -12.08
#